data_0b86dceb7b6e62a789561f1e3405b2b1
#
_entry.id   0b86dceb7b6e62a789561f1e3405b2b1
#
_cell.length_a   1.000
_cell.length_b   1.000
_cell.length_c   1.000
_cell.angle_alpha   90.00
_cell.angle_beta   90.00
_cell.angle_gamma   90.00
#
_symmetry.space_group_name_H-M   'P 1'
#
loop_
_entity.id
_entity.type
_entity.pdbx_description
1 polymer ?
#
loop_
_entity_poly.entity_id
_entity_poly.type
_entity_poly.pdbx_seq_one_letter_code
_entity_poly.pdbx_strand_id
1 'polypeptide(L)'
;ADYLTEKNTLPPGAFTEKGIDETRIHILNEKYFYRSAIKNKAIFKSPHLLIKEGVAKNSIPIAFRNDDLSFKHRIIGIHTPEKQIDELLEIEKRIKNNRTYLFYVAGFSGEYMIGRATSILKEDIESLPYPEDEKELELSEIEQILVNDVLDYMLDFRSKGEKSAGEKPVNDHQLQQFSEIYCRVLNSVYKEFEPYDPLQTDSFICLPFYYKEKPQIMTGSMDELEADLYELIQNNNGTNSRIVRMLRAYENNTIYLIKPKQTRYWLRSVAIRDADDTFADLVVQGY
;
A
#
# COMPACT_ATOMS: atom_id res chain seq x y z
N ALA A 1 -27.94 -28.20 1.57
CA ALA A 1 -28.92 -27.16 1.79
C ALA A 1 -29.90 -27.14 0.62
N ASP A 2 -30.97 -27.93 0.72
CA ASP A 2 -31.96 -28.17 -0.37
C ASP A 2 -32.62 -26.87 -0.84
N TYR A 3 -32.75 -25.89 0.03
CA TYR A 3 -33.33 -24.58 -0.30
C TYR A 3 -32.47 -23.72 -1.24
N LEU A 4 -31.24 -24.14 -1.55
CA LEU A 4 -30.32 -23.47 -2.47
C LEU A 4 -30.18 -24.20 -3.81
N THR A 5 -30.71 -25.42 -3.93
CA THR A 5 -30.73 -26.15 -5.19
C THR A 5 -31.67 -25.46 -6.19
N GLU A 6 -31.36 -25.57 -7.47
CA GLU A 6 -32.09 -24.94 -8.59
C GLU A 6 -32.06 -23.40 -8.58
N LYS A 7 -31.25 -22.78 -7.71
CA LYS A 7 -31.06 -21.32 -7.72
C LYS A 7 -29.82 -20.91 -8.48
N ASN A 8 -29.86 -19.67 -8.96
CA ASN A 8 -28.68 -19.05 -9.53
C ASN A 8 -27.54 -19.04 -8.52
N THR A 9 -26.37 -19.48 -8.94
CA THR A 9 -25.17 -19.57 -8.10
C THR A 9 -24.10 -18.66 -8.63
N LEU A 10 -23.56 -17.84 -7.72
CA LEU A 10 -22.43 -16.96 -7.94
C LEU A 10 -21.14 -17.66 -7.53
N PRO A 11 -20.27 -18.09 -8.47
CA PRO A 11 -18.96 -18.59 -8.13
C PRO A 11 -18.00 -17.45 -7.76
N PRO A 12 -17.05 -17.66 -6.82
CA PRO A 12 -16.08 -16.62 -6.45
C PRO A 12 -15.26 -16.09 -7.63
N GLY A 13 -15.06 -16.90 -8.68
CA GLY A 13 -14.37 -16.49 -9.90
C GLY A 13 -15.15 -15.51 -10.79
N ALA A 14 -16.46 -15.30 -10.53
CA ALA A 14 -17.25 -14.33 -11.26
C ALA A 14 -16.98 -12.87 -10.78
N PHE A 15 -16.39 -12.67 -9.60
CA PHE A 15 -15.94 -11.35 -9.20
C PHE A 15 -14.69 -10.93 -9.96
N THR A 16 -14.82 -9.83 -10.68
CA THR A 16 -13.74 -9.18 -11.45
C THR A 16 -13.49 -7.77 -10.92
N GLU A 17 -12.48 -7.10 -11.42
CA GLU A 17 -12.22 -5.67 -11.09
C GLU A 17 -13.37 -4.73 -11.53
N LYS A 18 -14.14 -5.16 -12.54
CA LYS A 18 -15.28 -4.38 -13.07
C LYS A 18 -16.61 -4.68 -12.38
N GLY A 19 -16.63 -5.64 -11.45
CA GLY A 19 -17.82 -6.14 -10.80
C GLY A 19 -18.05 -7.64 -11.10
N ILE A 20 -19.30 -8.07 -11.13
CA ILE A 20 -19.67 -9.46 -11.36
C ILE A 20 -19.80 -9.74 -12.86
N ASP A 21 -19.14 -10.79 -13.31
CA ASP A 21 -19.30 -11.36 -14.66
C ASP A 21 -20.56 -12.24 -14.66
N GLU A 22 -21.65 -11.72 -15.20
CA GLU A 22 -22.97 -12.36 -15.28
C GLU A 22 -22.93 -13.69 -16.06
N THR A 23 -22.01 -13.81 -17.01
CA THR A 23 -21.91 -15.03 -17.83
C THR A 23 -21.45 -16.25 -17.05
N ARG A 24 -20.90 -16.04 -15.87
CA ARG A 24 -20.43 -17.11 -14.96
C ARG A 24 -21.46 -17.52 -13.92
N ILE A 25 -22.58 -16.80 -13.82
CA ILE A 25 -23.67 -17.19 -12.96
C ILE A 25 -24.38 -18.38 -13.63
N HIS A 26 -24.63 -19.43 -12.88
CA HIS A 26 -25.24 -20.65 -13.40
C HIS A 26 -26.22 -21.24 -12.38
N ILE A 27 -27.16 -22.04 -12.86
CA ILE A 27 -28.10 -22.75 -11.98
C ILE A 27 -27.34 -23.85 -11.22
N LEU A 28 -27.55 -23.94 -9.92
CA LEU A 28 -26.96 -24.98 -9.09
C LEU A 28 -27.68 -26.30 -9.31
N ASN A 29 -27.05 -27.22 -10.05
CA ASN A 29 -27.54 -28.55 -10.32
C ASN A 29 -27.00 -29.64 -9.36
N GLU A 30 -26.21 -29.21 -8.34
CA GLU A 30 -25.64 -30.10 -7.34
C GLU A 30 -26.73 -30.57 -6.38
N LYS A 31 -26.85 -31.87 -6.16
CA LYS A 31 -27.80 -32.47 -5.20
C LYS A 31 -27.55 -32.00 -3.75
N TYR A 32 -26.29 -31.70 -3.43
CA TYR A 32 -25.88 -31.24 -2.12
C TYR A 32 -25.04 -29.94 -2.24
N PHE A 33 -25.52 -28.90 -1.62
CA PHE A 33 -24.79 -27.68 -1.45
C PHE A 33 -24.18 -27.63 -0.04
N TYR A 34 -22.87 -27.78 0.05
CA TYR A 34 -22.19 -27.76 1.33
C TYR A 34 -21.75 -26.31 1.66
N ARG A 35 -22.29 -25.79 2.73
CA ARG A 35 -21.82 -24.56 3.38
C ARG A 35 -21.96 -24.74 4.88
N SER A 36 -20.82 -24.65 5.61
CA SER A 36 -20.82 -24.82 7.06
C SER A 36 -21.50 -23.65 7.77
N ALA A 37 -22.15 -23.95 8.90
CA ALA A 37 -22.61 -23.01 9.93
C ALA A 37 -23.47 -21.83 9.44
N ILE A 38 -24.37 -22.01 8.48
CA ILE A 38 -25.28 -20.96 8.07
C ILE A 38 -26.33 -20.74 9.17
N LYS A 39 -26.13 -19.72 9.98
CA LYS A 39 -27.12 -19.27 10.97
C LYS A 39 -28.19 -18.39 10.33
N ASN A 40 -27.83 -17.58 9.35
CA ASN A 40 -28.73 -16.65 8.68
C ASN A 40 -28.90 -17.03 7.19
N LYS A 41 -30.07 -17.57 6.83
CA LYS A 41 -30.41 -17.93 5.45
C LYS A 41 -30.78 -16.68 4.60
N ALA A 42 -31.07 -15.55 5.23
CA ALA A 42 -31.45 -14.32 4.53
C ALA A 42 -30.30 -13.76 3.67
N ILE A 43 -29.05 -14.10 3.96
CA ILE A 43 -27.89 -13.67 3.14
C ILE A 43 -27.98 -14.07 1.67
N PHE A 44 -28.81 -15.09 1.33
CA PHE A 44 -29.05 -15.55 -0.04
C PHE A 44 -30.26 -14.90 -0.69
N LYS A 45 -30.97 -14.06 0.04
CA LYS A 45 -32.13 -13.29 -0.42
C LYS A 45 -31.69 -11.88 -0.82
N SER A 46 -32.33 -11.37 -1.87
CA SER A 46 -32.25 -9.96 -2.21
C SER A 46 -33.01 -9.08 -1.20
N PRO A 47 -32.66 -7.79 -1.03
CA PRO A 47 -31.41 -7.16 -1.49
C PRO A 47 -30.22 -7.59 -0.63
N HIS A 48 -29.08 -7.77 -1.26
CA HIS A 48 -27.86 -8.09 -0.52
C HIS A 48 -26.59 -7.49 -1.15
N LEU A 49 -25.61 -7.25 -0.31
CA LEU A 49 -24.28 -6.83 -0.69
C LEU A 49 -23.34 -8.02 -0.58
N LEU A 50 -22.61 -8.30 -1.62
CA LEU A 50 -21.71 -9.44 -1.71
C LEU A 50 -20.27 -8.96 -1.76
N ILE A 51 -19.42 -9.52 -0.90
CA ILE A 51 -18.00 -9.20 -0.82
C ILE A 51 -17.23 -10.51 -0.99
N LYS A 52 -16.28 -10.54 -1.93
CA LYS A 52 -15.42 -11.71 -2.10
C LYS A 52 -14.32 -11.69 -1.05
N GLU A 53 -14.12 -12.83 -0.37
CA GLU A 53 -12.94 -13.07 0.46
C GLU A 53 -11.69 -13.14 -0.40
N GLY A 54 -11.11 -12.00 -0.70
CA GLY A 54 -9.90 -11.89 -1.51
C GLY A 54 -9.83 -10.55 -2.22
N VAL A 55 -8.63 -10.05 -2.40
CA VAL A 55 -8.41 -8.78 -3.11
C VAL A 55 -8.33 -9.06 -4.61
N ALA A 56 -9.09 -8.35 -5.41
CA ALA A 56 -8.78 -8.13 -6.80
C ALA A 56 -7.53 -7.24 -6.89
N LYS A 57 -6.91 -7.13 -8.06
CA LYS A 57 -5.60 -6.50 -8.24
C LYS A 57 -5.38 -5.21 -7.44
N ASN A 58 -6.38 -4.33 -7.36
CA ASN A 58 -6.28 -3.03 -6.69
C ASN A 58 -7.56 -2.64 -5.93
N SER A 59 -8.43 -3.59 -5.59
CA SER A 59 -9.70 -3.29 -4.93
C SER A 59 -10.22 -4.45 -4.09
N ILE A 60 -11.08 -4.14 -3.13
CA ILE A 60 -11.94 -5.11 -2.44
C ILE A 60 -13.11 -5.40 -3.39
N PRO A 61 -13.28 -6.66 -3.86
CA PRO A 61 -14.37 -7.00 -4.76
C PRO A 61 -15.69 -7.01 -4.01
N ILE A 62 -16.54 -6.03 -4.29
CA ILE A 62 -17.83 -5.81 -3.66
C ILE A 62 -18.89 -5.52 -4.73
N ALA A 63 -20.09 -6.03 -4.57
CA ALA A 63 -21.19 -5.77 -5.49
C ALA A 63 -22.56 -5.87 -4.79
N PHE A 64 -23.42 -4.89 -5.00
CA PHE A 64 -24.82 -4.95 -4.65
C PHE A 64 -25.59 -5.83 -5.65
N ARG A 65 -26.55 -6.62 -5.12
CA ARG A 65 -27.46 -7.46 -5.91
C ARG A 65 -28.88 -7.35 -5.41
N ASN A 66 -29.80 -7.28 -6.37
CA ASN A 66 -31.23 -7.26 -6.10
C ASN A 66 -31.96 -8.50 -6.65
N ASP A 67 -31.23 -9.61 -6.78
CA ASP A 67 -31.74 -10.92 -7.13
C ASP A 67 -31.26 -11.98 -6.12
N ASP A 68 -32.03 -13.03 -5.92
CA ASP A 68 -31.67 -14.13 -5.04
C ASP A 68 -30.52 -14.93 -5.64
N LEU A 69 -29.43 -15.06 -4.89
CA LEU A 69 -28.24 -15.80 -5.31
C LEU A 69 -27.78 -16.79 -4.24
N SER A 70 -27.42 -17.97 -4.65
CA SER A 70 -26.65 -18.88 -3.82
C SER A 70 -25.15 -18.67 -4.05
N PHE A 71 -24.34 -18.84 -3.02
CA PHE A 71 -22.88 -18.74 -3.10
C PHE A 71 -22.19 -19.56 -2.02
N LYS A 72 -21.01 -20.11 -2.35
CA LYS A 72 -20.22 -20.93 -1.41
C LYS A 72 -19.42 -20.04 -0.45
N HIS A 73 -18.65 -20.64 0.47
CA HIS A 73 -17.62 -19.93 1.24
C HIS A 73 -16.68 -19.17 0.29
N ARG A 74 -16.03 -18.14 0.74
CA ARG A 74 -15.27 -17.12 0.00
C ARG A 74 -16.12 -15.98 -0.57
N ILE A 75 -17.42 -15.96 -0.26
CA ILE A 75 -18.26 -14.78 -0.50
C ILE A 75 -18.98 -14.50 0.81
N ILE A 76 -18.81 -13.30 1.31
CA ILE A 76 -19.53 -12.73 2.45
C ILE A 76 -20.79 -12.09 1.90
N GLY A 77 -21.96 -12.38 2.49
CA GLY A 77 -23.22 -11.76 2.14
C GLY A 77 -23.73 -10.92 3.30
N ILE A 78 -24.12 -9.69 3.03
CA ILE A 78 -24.80 -8.78 3.94
C ILE A 78 -26.18 -8.56 3.38
N HIS A 79 -27.23 -8.92 4.15
CA HIS A 79 -28.63 -8.75 3.77
C HIS A 79 -29.31 -7.74 4.68
N THR A 80 -30.18 -6.92 4.12
CA THR A 80 -31.02 -5.97 4.82
C THR A 80 -32.47 -6.02 4.27
N PRO A 81 -33.45 -5.58 5.05
CA PRO A 81 -34.79 -5.36 4.51
C PRO A 81 -34.81 -4.35 3.35
N GLU A 82 -35.76 -4.50 2.42
CA GLU A 82 -35.86 -3.65 1.23
C GLU A 82 -35.86 -2.13 1.54
N LYS A 83 -36.42 -1.72 2.65
CA LYS A 83 -36.42 -0.31 3.08
C LYS A 83 -35.05 0.29 3.40
N GLN A 84 -34.01 -0.54 3.46
CA GLN A 84 -32.64 -0.16 3.77
C GLN A 84 -31.67 -0.42 2.58
N ILE A 85 -32.20 -0.53 1.37
CA ILE A 85 -31.37 -0.74 0.15
C ILE A 85 -30.33 0.37 0.01
N ASP A 86 -30.70 1.61 0.30
CA ASP A 86 -29.80 2.76 0.17
C ASP A 86 -28.55 2.64 1.07
N GLU A 87 -28.67 2.00 2.23
CA GLU A 87 -27.53 1.72 3.10
C GLU A 87 -26.53 0.75 2.44
N LEU A 88 -27.02 -0.31 1.77
CA LEU A 88 -26.14 -1.25 1.04
C LEU A 88 -25.44 -0.59 -0.15
N LEU A 89 -26.16 0.25 -0.89
CA LEU A 89 -25.62 0.99 -2.02
C LEU A 89 -24.55 1.99 -1.56
N GLU A 90 -24.77 2.63 -0.44
CA GLU A 90 -23.81 3.55 0.15
C GLU A 90 -22.53 2.82 0.60
N ILE A 91 -22.67 1.66 1.26
CA ILE A 91 -21.52 0.82 1.64
C ILE A 91 -20.74 0.37 0.40
N GLU A 92 -21.44 -0.08 -0.66
CA GLU A 92 -20.77 -0.44 -1.93
C GLU A 92 -19.96 0.74 -2.47
N LYS A 93 -20.60 1.91 -2.56
CA LYS A 93 -19.97 3.14 -3.09
C LYS A 93 -18.71 3.53 -2.32
N ARG A 94 -18.76 3.49 -0.99
CA ARG A 94 -17.64 3.86 -0.12
C ARG A 94 -16.47 2.90 -0.25
N ILE A 95 -16.73 1.59 -0.30
CA ILE A 95 -15.67 0.56 -0.30
C ILE A 95 -15.13 0.30 -1.71
N LYS A 96 -16.00 0.34 -2.73
CA LYS A 96 -15.65 0.00 -4.10
C LYS A 96 -14.57 0.92 -4.65
N ASN A 97 -13.46 0.34 -5.09
CA ASN A 97 -12.30 1.06 -5.65
C ASN A 97 -11.66 2.08 -4.68
N ASN A 98 -11.97 2.02 -3.40
CA ASN A 98 -11.38 2.90 -2.41
C ASN A 98 -10.03 2.36 -1.92
N ARG A 99 -8.95 3.04 -2.28
CA ARG A 99 -7.57 2.63 -1.95
C ARG A 99 -7.27 2.77 -0.45
N THR A 100 -7.93 3.69 0.25
CA THR A 100 -7.76 3.85 1.70
C THR A 100 -8.24 2.62 2.45
N TYR A 101 -9.40 2.07 2.07
CA TYR A 101 -9.87 0.81 2.64
C TYR A 101 -8.97 -0.38 2.30
N LEU A 102 -8.46 -0.43 1.06
CA LEU A 102 -7.52 -1.47 0.69
C LEU A 102 -6.20 -1.37 1.46
N PHE A 103 -5.72 -0.15 1.68
CA PHE A 103 -4.53 0.10 2.51
C PHE A 103 -4.76 -0.30 3.97
N TYR A 104 -5.94 0.01 4.52
CA TYR A 104 -6.33 -0.41 5.86
C TYR A 104 -6.29 -1.93 5.98
N VAL A 105 -6.94 -2.65 5.07
CA VAL A 105 -6.89 -4.12 5.04
C VAL A 105 -5.45 -4.64 4.90
N ALA A 106 -4.65 -4.04 4.03
CA ALA A 106 -3.26 -4.45 3.84
C ALA A 106 -2.40 -4.26 5.10
N GLY A 107 -2.70 -3.25 5.92
CA GLY A 107 -1.95 -2.94 7.14
C GLY A 107 -2.42 -3.67 8.40
N PHE A 108 -3.72 -3.99 8.48
CA PHE A 108 -4.34 -4.48 9.71
C PHE A 108 -4.89 -5.90 9.63
N SER A 109 -5.09 -6.47 8.42
CA SER A 109 -5.53 -7.86 8.31
C SER A 109 -4.50 -8.84 8.86
N GLY A 110 -4.97 -9.78 9.67
CA GLY A 110 -4.13 -10.85 10.21
C GLY A 110 -3.69 -11.89 9.18
N GLU A 111 -4.32 -11.96 8.01
CA GLU A 111 -4.00 -12.92 6.94
C GLU A 111 -3.55 -12.28 5.64
N TYR A 112 -4.13 -11.13 5.28
CA TYR A 112 -3.75 -10.43 4.06
C TYR A 112 -2.33 -9.89 4.18
N MET A 113 -1.50 -10.06 3.17
CA MET A 113 -0.06 -9.75 3.16
C MET A 113 0.83 -10.66 4.03
N ILE A 114 0.27 -11.59 4.82
CA ILE A 114 1.05 -12.59 5.56
C ILE A 114 1.09 -13.89 4.75
N GLY A 115 2.28 -14.30 4.35
CA GLY A 115 2.47 -15.51 3.56
C GLY A 115 1.91 -15.39 2.13
N ARG A 116 1.29 -16.48 1.63
CA ARG A 116 0.73 -16.56 0.28
C ARG A 116 -0.79 -16.30 0.22
N ALA A 117 -1.42 -16.13 1.37
CA ALA A 117 -2.87 -15.93 1.43
C ALA A 117 -3.26 -14.56 0.83
N THR A 118 -4.33 -14.56 0.06
CA THR A 118 -4.93 -13.34 -0.51
C THR A 118 -6.29 -13.06 0.12
N SER A 119 -6.58 -13.76 1.22
CA SER A 119 -7.89 -13.74 1.82
C SER A 119 -8.07 -12.50 2.69
N ILE A 120 -9.20 -11.85 2.52
CA ILE A 120 -9.75 -10.89 3.46
C ILE A 120 -10.78 -11.67 4.25
N LEU A 121 -10.67 -11.64 5.57
CA LEU A 121 -11.62 -12.29 6.45
C LEU A 121 -12.85 -11.41 6.66
N LYS A 122 -13.93 -12.04 7.17
CA LYS A 122 -15.13 -11.32 7.55
C LYS A 122 -14.81 -10.25 8.63
N GLU A 123 -13.96 -10.61 9.58
CA GLU A 123 -13.50 -9.74 10.66
C GLU A 123 -12.74 -8.51 10.14
N ASP A 124 -11.97 -8.66 9.06
CA ASP A 124 -11.28 -7.52 8.42
C ASP A 124 -12.29 -6.52 7.86
N ILE A 125 -13.38 -7.02 7.23
CA ILE A 125 -14.45 -6.18 6.69
C ILE A 125 -15.25 -5.50 7.81
N GLU A 126 -15.54 -6.24 8.88
CA GLU A 126 -16.27 -5.71 10.04
C GLU A 126 -15.48 -4.66 10.82
N SER A 127 -14.14 -4.66 10.69
CA SER A 127 -13.25 -3.69 11.33
C SER A 127 -12.99 -2.44 10.50
N LEU A 128 -13.49 -2.36 9.25
CA LEU A 128 -13.28 -1.18 8.42
C LEU A 128 -13.87 0.07 9.07
N PRO A 129 -13.17 1.20 9.09
CA PRO A 129 -13.70 2.44 9.60
C PRO A 129 -14.87 2.90 8.75
N TYR A 130 -16.00 3.19 9.37
CA TYR A 130 -17.22 3.64 8.72
C TYR A 130 -17.81 4.85 9.47
N PRO A 131 -17.16 6.04 9.38
CA PRO A 131 -17.64 7.24 10.04
C PRO A 131 -18.95 7.74 9.44
N GLU A 132 -19.73 8.50 10.21
CA GLU A 132 -20.97 9.13 9.73
C GLU A 132 -20.67 10.18 8.64
N ASP A 133 -19.63 10.99 8.84
CA ASP A 133 -19.13 11.95 7.82
C ASP A 133 -18.01 11.32 7.01
N GLU A 134 -18.23 11.12 5.70
CA GLU A 134 -17.21 10.60 4.77
C GLU A 134 -15.94 11.47 4.76
N LYS A 135 -16.04 12.75 5.06
CA LYS A 135 -14.89 13.66 5.11
C LYS A 135 -13.84 13.27 6.14
N GLU A 136 -14.23 12.53 7.18
CA GLU A 136 -13.27 11.99 8.15
C GLU A 136 -12.29 10.99 7.54
N LEU A 137 -12.61 10.45 6.35
CA LEU A 137 -11.72 9.56 5.58
C LEU A 137 -10.98 10.28 4.45
N GLU A 138 -11.19 11.59 4.27
CA GLU A 138 -10.44 12.37 3.29
C GLU A 138 -8.98 12.49 3.72
N LEU A 139 -8.10 12.04 2.85
CA LEU A 139 -6.65 12.10 3.07
C LEU A 139 -6.09 13.43 2.55
N SER A 140 -5.20 14.03 3.31
CA SER A 140 -4.34 15.10 2.81
C SER A 140 -3.46 14.58 1.64
N GLU A 141 -2.89 15.51 0.88
CA GLU A 141 -2.01 15.14 -0.24
C GLU A 141 -0.81 14.28 0.21
N ILE A 142 -0.23 14.56 1.36
CA ILE A 142 0.89 13.80 1.95
C ILE A 142 0.43 12.38 2.33
N GLU A 143 -0.72 12.26 2.97
CA GLU A 143 -1.29 10.94 3.32
C GLU A 143 -1.65 10.13 2.07
N GLN A 144 -2.17 10.76 1.01
CA GLN A 144 -2.42 10.10 -0.26
C GLN A 144 -1.13 9.57 -0.91
N ILE A 145 -0.04 10.34 -0.87
CA ILE A 145 1.27 9.88 -1.34
C ILE A 145 1.70 8.65 -0.56
N LEU A 146 1.61 8.68 0.76
CA LEU A 146 1.98 7.57 1.64
C LEU A 146 1.16 6.32 1.33
N VAL A 147 -0.18 6.44 1.31
CA VAL A 147 -1.10 5.32 1.03
C VAL A 147 -0.82 4.72 -0.34
N ASN A 148 -0.67 5.55 -1.38
CA ASN A 148 -0.49 5.07 -2.75
C ASN A 148 0.86 4.39 -2.93
N ASP A 149 1.96 5.03 -2.52
CA ASP A 149 3.30 4.49 -2.72
C ASP A 149 3.52 3.18 -1.94
N VAL A 150 3.07 3.13 -0.66
CA VAL A 150 3.21 1.92 0.16
C VAL A 150 2.36 0.80 -0.39
N LEU A 151 1.11 1.08 -0.74
CA LEU A 151 0.20 0.06 -1.27
C LEU A 151 0.69 -0.48 -2.61
N ASP A 152 1.10 0.39 -3.54
CA ASP A 152 1.62 -0.02 -4.85
C ASP A 152 2.90 -0.87 -4.70
N TYR A 153 3.82 -0.47 -3.82
CA TYR A 153 5.00 -1.26 -3.50
C TYR A 153 4.64 -2.65 -2.94
N MET A 154 3.75 -2.69 -1.95
CA MET A 154 3.35 -3.95 -1.30
C MET A 154 2.67 -4.91 -2.29
N LEU A 155 1.74 -4.41 -3.11
CA LEU A 155 1.02 -5.21 -4.10
C LEU A 155 1.93 -5.71 -5.22
N ASP A 156 2.83 -4.86 -5.71
CA ASP A 156 3.78 -5.22 -6.76
C ASP A 156 4.80 -6.24 -6.25
N PHE A 157 5.38 -6.00 -5.07
CA PHE A 157 6.33 -6.93 -4.45
C PHE A 157 5.69 -8.29 -4.16
N ARG A 158 4.47 -8.31 -3.64
CA ARG A 158 3.72 -9.54 -3.42
C ARG A 158 3.49 -10.33 -4.71
N SER A 159 3.17 -9.64 -5.80
CA SER A 159 2.90 -10.26 -7.10
C SER A 159 4.15 -10.76 -7.80
N LYS A 160 5.27 -10.05 -7.70
CA LYS A 160 6.48 -10.25 -8.52
C LYS A 160 7.75 -10.60 -7.71
N GLY A 161 7.72 -10.43 -6.38
CA GLY A 161 8.88 -10.63 -5.51
C GLY A 161 10.07 -9.77 -5.94
N GLU A 162 11.24 -10.38 -6.07
CA GLU A 162 12.49 -9.72 -6.50
C GLU A 162 12.44 -9.11 -7.92
N LYS A 163 11.40 -9.42 -8.70
CA LYS A 163 11.17 -8.83 -10.03
C LYS A 163 10.29 -7.59 -9.98
N SER A 164 9.88 -7.16 -8.78
CA SER A 164 9.06 -5.97 -8.59
C SER A 164 9.76 -4.69 -9.04
N ALA A 165 8.99 -3.65 -9.30
CA ALA A 165 9.53 -2.35 -9.67
C ALA A 165 10.40 -1.74 -8.57
N GLY A 166 10.10 -2.03 -7.30
CA GLY A 166 10.87 -1.57 -6.15
C GLY A 166 12.29 -2.10 -6.08
N GLU A 167 12.56 -3.26 -6.69
CA GLU A 167 13.90 -3.88 -6.73
C GLU A 167 14.75 -3.42 -7.92
N LYS A 168 14.16 -2.70 -8.87
CA LYS A 168 14.88 -2.14 -10.01
C LYS A 168 15.63 -0.88 -9.63
N PRO A 169 16.71 -0.52 -10.38
CA PRO A 169 17.37 0.76 -10.21
C PRO A 169 16.37 1.93 -10.36
N VAL A 170 16.51 2.91 -9.50
CA VAL A 170 15.75 4.17 -9.58
C VAL A 170 16.19 4.97 -10.81
N ASN A 171 15.27 5.69 -11.43
CA ASN A 171 15.53 6.60 -12.52
C ASN A 171 15.56 8.07 -12.06
N ASP A 172 16.02 8.98 -12.93
CA ASP A 172 16.18 10.41 -12.60
C ASP A 172 14.84 11.08 -12.23
N HIS A 173 13.75 10.70 -12.92
CA HIS A 173 12.43 11.25 -12.60
C HIS A 173 11.96 10.83 -11.18
N GLN A 174 12.23 9.60 -10.77
CA GLN A 174 11.90 9.13 -9.42
C GLN A 174 12.78 9.82 -8.36
N LEU A 175 14.06 10.05 -8.64
CA LEU A 175 14.94 10.82 -7.77
C LEU A 175 14.48 12.28 -7.64
N GLN A 176 14.05 12.88 -8.74
CA GLN A 176 13.47 14.22 -8.71
C GLN A 176 12.21 14.26 -7.83
N GLN A 177 11.27 13.33 -8.01
CA GLN A 177 10.06 13.24 -7.19
C GLN A 177 10.38 13.04 -5.70
N PHE A 178 11.38 12.21 -5.39
CA PHE A 178 11.87 12.04 -4.02
C PHE A 178 12.39 13.38 -3.45
N SER A 179 13.25 14.07 -4.21
CA SER A 179 13.84 15.34 -3.80
C SER A 179 12.81 16.43 -3.55
N GLU A 180 11.81 16.53 -4.44
CA GLU A 180 10.70 17.50 -4.32
C GLU A 180 9.92 17.28 -3.02
N ILE A 181 9.58 16.04 -2.69
CA ILE A 181 8.83 15.71 -1.47
C ILE A 181 9.70 15.92 -0.23
N TYR A 182 10.96 15.49 -0.26
CA TYR A 182 11.90 15.68 0.86
C TYR A 182 12.08 17.16 1.18
N CYS A 183 12.40 17.98 0.18
CA CYS A 183 12.52 19.42 0.37
C CYS A 183 11.20 20.07 0.79
N ARG A 184 10.06 19.66 0.22
CA ARG A 184 8.74 20.20 0.59
C ARG A 184 8.43 19.95 2.07
N VAL A 185 8.74 18.79 2.59
CA VAL A 185 8.55 18.47 4.01
C VAL A 185 9.49 19.29 4.87
N LEU A 186 10.80 19.33 4.58
CA LEU A 186 11.75 20.16 5.34
C LEU A 186 11.39 21.65 5.28
N ASN A 187 10.96 22.14 4.12
CA ASN A 187 10.61 23.53 3.91
C ASN A 187 9.28 23.95 4.55
N SER A 188 8.52 23.02 5.10
CA SER A 188 7.39 23.37 5.97
C SER A 188 7.86 24.13 7.24
N VAL A 189 9.11 23.90 7.65
CA VAL A 189 9.74 24.53 8.82
C VAL A 189 10.89 25.46 8.42
N TYR A 190 11.89 24.98 7.67
CA TYR A 190 13.14 25.69 7.41
C TYR A 190 13.09 26.64 6.20
N LYS A 191 12.25 26.38 5.20
CA LYS A 191 11.88 27.20 4.02
C LYS A 191 12.89 27.29 2.87
N GLU A 192 14.17 26.98 3.05
CA GLU A 192 15.22 27.25 2.06
C GLU A 192 16.11 26.04 1.75
N PHE A 193 15.60 24.81 1.94
CA PHE A 193 16.28 23.60 1.45
C PHE A 193 16.04 23.39 -0.04
N GLU A 194 17.13 23.10 -0.77
CA GLU A 194 17.11 22.76 -2.19
C GLU A 194 17.92 21.48 -2.47
N PRO A 195 17.52 20.69 -3.47
CA PRO A 195 18.30 19.52 -3.88
C PRO A 195 19.54 19.92 -4.70
N TYR A 196 20.59 19.13 -4.56
CA TYR A 196 21.75 19.17 -5.44
C TYR A 196 21.68 18.04 -6.47
N ASP A 197 22.53 18.06 -7.49
CA ASP A 197 22.62 16.98 -8.46
C ASP A 197 23.04 15.67 -7.78
N PRO A 198 22.41 14.53 -8.12
CA PRO A 198 22.76 13.24 -7.52
C PRO A 198 24.16 12.78 -7.96
N LEU A 199 24.94 12.28 -7.00
CA LEU A 199 26.21 11.63 -7.24
C LEU A 199 25.98 10.12 -7.23
N GLN A 200 26.40 9.40 -8.28
CA GLN A 200 26.12 7.98 -8.42
C GLN A 200 27.42 7.17 -8.51
N THR A 201 27.51 6.12 -7.69
CA THR A 201 28.51 5.05 -7.80
C THR A 201 27.89 3.84 -8.49
N ASP A 202 28.58 2.72 -8.55
CA ASP A 202 28.01 1.47 -9.09
C ASP A 202 26.86 0.93 -8.23
N SER A 203 26.93 1.06 -6.91
CA SER A 203 26.01 0.44 -5.95
C SER A 203 25.07 1.41 -5.23
N PHE A 204 25.46 2.69 -5.10
CA PHE A 204 24.79 3.69 -4.28
C PHE A 204 24.50 4.97 -5.05
N ILE A 205 23.55 5.74 -4.51
CA ILE A 205 23.31 7.13 -4.89
C ILE A 205 23.48 7.98 -3.64
N CYS A 206 24.28 9.03 -3.76
CA CYS A 206 24.37 10.12 -2.80
C CYS A 206 23.57 11.29 -3.34
N LEU A 207 22.55 11.70 -2.60
CA LEU A 207 21.69 12.82 -2.95
C LEU A 207 21.89 13.95 -1.92
N PRO A 208 22.62 15.02 -2.27
CA PRO A 208 22.85 16.13 -1.36
C PRO A 208 21.67 17.11 -1.37
N PHE A 209 21.39 17.71 -0.20
CA PHE A 209 20.44 18.80 -0.02
C PHE A 209 21.14 19.92 0.73
N TYR A 210 21.04 21.15 0.26
CA TYR A 210 21.67 22.30 0.89
C TYR A 210 20.66 23.32 1.39
N TYR A 211 21.07 24.06 2.40
CA TYR A 211 20.28 25.14 3.00
C TYR A 211 20.83 26.49 2.60
N LYS A 212 20.03 27.32 1.93
CA LYS A 212 20.33 28.67 1.45
C LYS A 212 21.37 28.72 0.33
N GLU A 213 22.66 28.64 0.66
CA GLU A 213 23.74 28.84 -0.29
C GLU A 213 24.17 27.52 -0.89
N LYS A 214 24.20 27.45 -2.24
CA LYS A 214 24.62 26.25 -2.96
C LYS A 214 26.11 25.99 -2.72
N PRO A 215 26.51 24.91 -2.05
CA PRO A 215 27.90 24.61 -1.77
C PRO A 215 28.65 24.18 -3.04
N GLN A 216 29.97 24.40 -3.05
CA GLN A 216 30.83 23.69 -3.99
C GLN A 216 31.15 22.31 -3.43
N ILE A 217 30.42 21.30 -3.88
CA ILE A 217 30.72 19.91 -3.50
C ILE A 217 31.94 19.48 -4.29
N MET A 218 33.09 19.39 -3.61
CA MET A 218 34.27 18.78 -4.18
C MET A 218 34.04 17.26 -4.20
N THR A 219 33.74 16.74 -5.38
CA THR A 219 33.73 15.30 -5.62
C THR A 219 35.18 14.80 -5.54
N GLY A 220 35.63 14.42 -4.35
CA GLY A 220 36.68 13.40 -4.25
C GLY A 220 36.26 12.18 -5.06
N SER A 221 37.16 11.32 -5.45
CA SER A 221 36.77 10.23 -6.34
C SER A 221 35.62 9.47 -5.71
N MET A 222 34.50 9.31 -6.45
CA MET A 222 33.33 8.58 -5.95
C MET A 222 33.71 7.13 -5.60
N ASP A 223 34.79 6.62 -6.19
CA ASP A 223 35.35 5.34 -5.89
C ASP A 223 35.98 5.27 -4.48
N GLU A 224 36.55 6.37 -3.99
CA GLU A 224 37.02 6.47 -2.60
C GLU A 224 35.86 6.47 -1.61
N LEU A 225 34.81 7.24 -1.90
CA LEU A 225 33.61 7.24 -1.06
C LEU A 225 32.94 5.85 -1.02
N GLU A 226 32.91 5.14 -2.14
CA GLU A 226 32.38 3.78 -2.20
C GLU A 226 33.26 2.81 -1.41
N ALA A 227 34.59 2.93 -1.51
CA ALA A 227 35.56 2.14 -0.74
C ALA A 227 35.40 2.39 0.78
N ASP A 228 35.29 3.66 1.19
CA ASP A 228 35.10 4.04 2.61
C ASP A 228 33.76 3.51 3.17
N LEU A 229 32.69 3.55 2.36
CA LEU A 229 31.40 2.99 2.74
C LEU A 229 31.45 1.46 2.86
N TYR A 230 32.13 0.77 1.94
CA TYR A 230 32.37 -0.68 2.06
C TYR A 230 33.21 -1.03 3.28
N GLU A 231 34.25 -0.25 3.59
CA GLU A 231 35.08 -0.44 4.77
C GLU A 231 34.27 -0.26 6.06
N LEU A 232 33.41 0.77 6.14
CA LEU A 232 32.48 0.98 7.26
C LEU A 232 31.48 -0.19 7.44
N ILE A 233 31.05 -0.79 6.34
CA ILE A 233 30.14 -1.95 6.37
C ILE A 233 30.88 -3.22 6.78
N GLN A 234 32.12 -3.43 6.30
CA GLN A 234 32.92 -4.64 6.54
C GLN A 234 33.63 -4.64 7.88
N ASN A 235 34.09 -3.50 8.39
CA ASN A 235 34.81 -3.40 9.66
C ASN A 235 33.93 -3.66 10.91
N ASN A 236 32.63 -3.80 10.75
CA ASN A 236 31.77 -4.33 11.80
C ASN A 236 31.82 -5.89 11.83
N ASN A 237 33.01 -6.46 12.09
CA ASN A 237 33.27 -7.89 12.24
C ASN A 237 32.58 -8.55 13.48
N GLY A 238 31.40 -8.10 13.84
CA GLY A 238 30.53 -8.81 14.78
C GLY A 238 29.66 -9.82 14.03
N THR A 239 29.31 -10.89 14.67
CA THR A 239 28.42 -11.98 14.22
C THR A 239 27.01 -11.56 13.78
N ASN A 240 26.72 -10.27 13.66
CA ASN A 240 25.44 -9.71 13.27
C ASN A 240 25.58 -8.97 11.93
N SER A 241 24.90 -9.47 10.90
CA SER A 241 24.73 -8.75 9.63
C SER A 241 23.99 -7.44 9.87
N ARG A 242 24.67 -6.31 9.78
CA ARG A 242 24.00 -4.99 9.74
C ARG A 242 23.66 -4.67 8.30
N ILE A 243 22.38 -4.57 8.01
CA ILE A 243 21.90 -4.04 6.73
C ILE A 243 21.81 -2.52 6.87
N VAL A 244 22.77 -1.82 6.30
CA VAL A 244 22.72 -0.35 6.20
C VAL A 244 21.79 -0.01 5.04
N ARG A 245 20.62 0.57 5.35
CA ARG A 245 19.64 0.99 4.35
C ARG A 245 19.83 2.43 3.91
N MET A 246 20.39 3.26 4.77
CA MET A 246 20.62 4.67 4.56
C MET A 246 21.75 5.14 5.44
N LEU A 247 22.65 5.95 4.89
CA LEU A 247 23.58 6.79 5.63
C LEU A 247 23.17 8.25 5.44
N ARG A 248 23.06 8.98 6.54
CA ARG A 248 22.79 10.40 6.55
C ARG A 248 24.00 11.11 7.19
N ALA A 249 24.59 12.02 6.43
CA ALA A 249 25.74 12.80 6.88
C ALA A 249 25.41 14.29 6.78
N TYR A 250 25.93 15.05 7.72
CA TYR A 250 25.75 16.48 7.80
C TYR A 250 27.13 17.18 7.71
N GLU A 251 27.26 18.07 6.77
CA GLU A 251 28.47 18.85 6.62
C GLU A 251 28.11 20.31 6.27
N ASN A 252 28.50 21.25 7.13
CA ASN A 252 28.17 22.68 7.01
C ASN A 252 26.64 22.89 6.86
N ASN A 253 26.20 23.39 5.69
CA ASN A 253 24.79 23.61 5.36
C ASN A 253 24.21 22.50 4.46
N THR A 254 24.85 21.35 4.39
CA THR A 254 24.49 20.27 3.45
C THR A 254 24.16 18.98 4.18
N ILE A 255 23.10 18.33 3.74
CA ILE A 255 22.65 17.01 4.18
C ILE A 255 22.91 16.03 3.02
N TYR A 256 23.62 14.96 3.26
CA TYR A 256 23.89 13.91 2.29
C TYR A 256 23.04 12.68 2.62
N LEU A 257 22.16 12.29 1.71
CA LEU A 257 21.45 11.01 1.81
C LEU A 257 22.11 9.99 0.88
N ILE A 258 22.68 8.95 1.45
CA ILE A 258 23.38 7.89 0.71
C ILE A 258 22.57 6.60 0.87
N LYS A 259 22.11 6.03 -0.25
CA LYS A 259 21.24 4.85 -0.26
C LYS A 259 21.55 3.94 -1.45
N PRO A 260 21.17 2.64 -1.36
CA PRO A 260 21.22 1.75 -2.50
C PRO A 260 20.40 2.25 -3.69
N LYS A 261 20.75 1.81 -4.91
CA LYS A 261 20.09 2.25 -6.15
C LYS A 261 18.66 1.75 -6.35
N GLN A 262 18.17 0.78 -5.56
CA GLN A 262 16.83 0.23 -5.75
C GLN A 262 15.75 1.27 -5.49
N THR A 263 14.74 1.33 -6.37
CA THR A 263 13.62 2.26 -6.34
C THR A 263 12.91 2.29 -4.97
N ARG A 264 12.82 1.16 -4.26
CA ARG A 264 12.17 1.09 -2.94
C ARG A 264 12.76 2.02 -1.88
N TYR A 265 14.01 2.46 -2.05
CA TYR A 265 14.67 3.41 -1.14
C TYR A 265 14.42 4.88 -1.52
N TRP A 266 13.85 5.11 -2.71
CA TRP A 266 13.66 6.42 -3.31
C TRP A 266 12.20 6.73 -3.64
N LEU A 267 11.25 6.04 -2.97
CA LEU A 267 9.83 6.34 -3.09
C LEU A 267 9.51 7.69 -2.41
N ARG A 268 8.45 8.35 -2.85
CA ARG A 268 7.98 9.62 -2.23
C ARG A 268 7.60 9.42 -0.76
N SER A 269 6.98 8.27 -0.43
CA SER A 269 6.67 7.90 0.96
C SER A 269 7.93 7.72 1.81
N VAL A 270 9.02 7.27 1.22
CA VAL A 270 10.34 7.18 1.88
C VAL A 270 10.94 8.57 2.09
N ALA A 271 10.73 9.50 1.14
CA ALA A 271 11.16 10.89 1.32
C ALA A 271 10.49 11.57 2.52
N ILE A 272 9.19 11.31 2.74
CA ILE A 272 8.47 11.83 3.91
C ILE A 272 9.12 11.33 5.21
N ARG A 273 9.34 10.03 5.32
CA ARG A 273 9.97 9.42 6.50
C ARG A 273 11.37 9.96 6.73
N ASP A 274 12.19 10.04 5.67
CA ASP A 274 13.57 10.49 5.80
C ASP A 274 13.67 11.98 6.17
N ALA A 275 12.70 12.78 5.73
CA ALA A 275 12.60 14.19 6.15
C ALA A 275 12.20 14.29 7.63
N ASP A 276 11.26 13.46 8.11
CA ASP A 276 10.88 13.41 9.52
C ASP A 276 12.06 13.01 10.42
N ASP A 277 12.80 11.97 10.02
CA ASP A 277 14.03 11.57 10.68
C ASP A 277 15.08 12.70 10.67
N THR A 278 15.15 13.49 9.60
CA THR A 278 16.05 14.65 9.51
C THR A 278 15.63 15.75 10.47
N PHE A 279 14.34 16.02 10.62
CA PHE A 279 13.85 16.96 11.64
C PHE A 279 14.30 16.55 13.04
N ALA A 280 14.15 15.27 13.37
CA ALA A 280 14.57 14.75 14.67
C ALA A 280 16.07 14.99 14.91
N ASP A 281 16.91 14.72 13.90
CA ASP A 281 18.36 14.94 14.00
C ASP A 281 18.70 16.43 14.17
N LEU A 282 18.08 17.33 13.37
CA LEU A 282 18.33 18.77 13.44
C LEU A 282 17.90 19.37 14.78
N VAL A 283 16.74 18.97 15.30
CA VAL A 283 16.26 19.41 16.62
C VAL A 283 17.23 18.98 17.73
N VAL A 284 17.76 17.75 17.69
CA VAL A 284 18.76 17.28 18.66
C VAL A 284 20.06 18.09 18.58
N GLN A 285 20.42 18.59 17.40
CA GLN A 285 21.60 19.42 17.18
C GLN A 285 21.36 20.92 17.49
N GLY A 286 20.13 21.33 17.81
CA GLY A 286 19.78 22.68 18.21
C GLY A 286 19.43 23.64 17.05
N TYR A 287 19.02 23.09 15.90
CA TYR A 287 18.58 23.85 14.72
C TYR A 287 17.05 23.96 14.63
#